data_aa3c2b95fc1a3e09e5eaa3baaa8c61cb
#
_entry.id   aa3c2b95fc1a3e09e5eaa3baaa8c61cb
#
_cell.length_a   1.000
_cell.length_b   1.000
_cell.length_c   1.000
_cell.angle_alpha   90.00
_cell.angle_beta   90.00
_cell.angle_gamma   90.00
#
_symmetry.space_group_name_H-M   'P 1'
#
loop_
_entity.id
_entity.type
_entity.pdbx_description
1 polymer ?
#
loop_
_entity_poly.entity_id
_entity_poly.type
_entity_poly.pdbx_seq_one_letter_code
_entity_poly.pdbx_strand_id
1 'polypeptide(L)'
;GVAGVNVFLVLLTGIFSGAIIMLATGAVHPTELLGNMGSGASGMFETIMVTILVSAMCGLIREYGGFEALLGFIRRIFHGNKGGQLGIGLLVGAMDIATANNTVAIVMAGPIAKQMSEEYGITGKKSASLLDTFSCIFQGIIPYGAQMLLAISAAAELGETLTAFQIIPFLFYPYLLLISSLVFIFLVPEKK
;
A
#
# COMPACT_ATOMS: atom_id res chain seq x y z
N GLY A 1 -6.29 0.38 16.44
CA GLY A 1 -6.80 1.08 15.26
C GLY A 1 -8.32 1.32 15.31
N VAL A 2 -9.14 0.27 15.37
CA VAL A 2 -10.62 0.38 15.29
C VAL A 2 -11.22 1.24 16.43
N ALA A 3 -10.59 1.22 17.59
CA ALA A 3 -11.01 2.03 18.77
C ALA A 3 -10.52 3.49 18.73
N GLY A 4 -9.96 3.98 17.62
CA GLY A 4 -9.44 5.35 17.49
C GLY A 4 -8.11 5.61 18.20
N VAL A 5 -7.44 4.58 18.69
CA VAL A 5 -6.12 4.69 19.31
C VAL A 5 -5.06 4.89 18.21
N ASN A 6 -4.06 5.72 18.50
CA ASN A 6 -2.95 5.97 17.58
C ASN A 6 -2.24 4.65 17.22
N VAL A 7 -2.09 4.40 15.90
CA VAL A 7 -1.52 3.15 15.36
C VAL A 7 -0.13 2.88 15.90
N PHE A 8 0.71 3.90 16.06
CA PHE A 8 2.06 3.74 16.62
C PHE A 8 2.03 3.22 18.05
N LEU A 9 1.10 3.71 18.88
CA LEU A 9 0.92 3.21 20.24
C LEU A 9 0.46 1.76 20.26
N VAL A 10 -0.43 1.37 19.35
CA VAL A 10 -0.89 -0.03 19.21
C VAL A 10 0.27 -0.94 18.84
N LEU A 11 1.09 -0.55 17.86
CA LEU A 11 2.27 -1.31 17.43
C LEU A 11 3.30 -1.42 18.55
N LEU A 12 3.63 -0.32 19.21
CA LEU A 12 4.56 -0.33 20.36
C LEU A 12 4.06 -1.22 21.49
N THR A 13 2.77 -1.13 21.83
CA THR A 13 2.17 -2.00 22.85
C THR A 13 2.26 -3.47 22.46
N GLY A 14 2.04 -3.79 21.19
CA GLY A 14 2.20 -5.14 20.65
C GLY A 14 3.63 -5.66 20.77
N ILE A 15 4.62 -4.84 20.39
CA ILE A 15 6.04 -5.18 20.50
C ILE A 15 6.45 -5.41 21.96
N PHE A 16 6.10 -4.49 22.85
CA PHE A 16 6.47 -4.61 24.28
C PHE A 16 5.77 -5.77 24.97
N SER A 17 4.47 -5.99 24.71
CA SER A 17 3.75 -7.12 25.29
C SER A 17 4.29 -8.46 24.77
N GLY A 18 4.59 -8.56 23.48
CA GLY A 18 5.23 -9.72 22.89
C GLY A 18 6.60 -10.01 23.51
N ALA A 19 7.44 -8.98 23.63
CA ALA A 19 8.76 -9.09 24.27
C ALA A 19 8.66 -9.57 25.72
N ILE A 20 7.74 -9.02 26.52
CA ILE A 20 7.52 -9.43 27.91
C ILE A 20 7.08 -10.90 27.99
N ILE A 21 6.15 -11.33 27.12
CA ILE A 21 5.67 -12.72 27.09
C ILE A 21 6.82 -13.66 26.71
N MET A 22 7.61 -13.34 25.70
CA MET A 22 8.73 -14.16 25.25
C MET A 22 9.81 -14.30 26.33
N LEU A 23 10.12 -13.25 27.07
CA LEU A 23 11.05 -13.27 28.21
C LEU A 23 10.47 -14.05 29.39
N ALA A 24 9.19 -13.87 29.72
CA ALA A 24 8.54 -14.53 30.83
C ALA A 24 8.36 -16.04 30.63
N THR A 25 8.14 -16.46 29.37
CA THR A 25 8.04 -17.86 28.99
C THR A 25 9.39 -18.55 28.78
N GLY A 26 10.50 -17.78 28.81
CA GLY A 26 11.84 -18.30 28.53
C GLY A 26 12.05 -18.68 27.06
N ALA A 27 11.17 -18.24 26.16
CA ALA A 27 11.27 -18.52 24.73
C ALA A 27 12.49 -17.86 24.08
N VAL A 28 12.95 -16.71 24.65
CA VAL A 28 14.10 -15.96 24.14
C VAL A 28 14.88 -15.37 25.31
N HIS A 29 16.21 -15.43 25.24
CA HIS A 29 17.07 -14.72 26.21
C HIS A 29 17.12 -13.21 25.96
N PRO A 30 17.34 -12.37 26.99
CA PRO A 30 17.38 -10.90 26.82
C PRO A 30 18.38 -10.42 25.77
N THR A 31 19.54 -11.09 25.65
CA THR A 31 20.56 -10.76 24.64
C THR A 31 20.11 -11.12 23.23
N GLU A 32 19.40 -12.21 23.05
CA GLU A 32 18.82 -12.64 21.78
C GLU A 32 17.65 -11.74 21.35
N LEU A 33 16.85 -11.29 22.33
CA LEU A 33 15.77 -10.34 22.05
C LEU A 33 16.32 -9.04 21.48
N LEU A 34 17.39 -8.49 22.08
CA LEU A 34 18.05 -7.29 21.57
C LEU A 34 18.68 -7.52 20.20
N GLY A 35 19.29 -8.68 19.97
CA GLY A 35 19.81 -9.07 18.67
C GLY A 35 18.72 -9.14 17.59
N ASN A 36 17.60 -9.77 17.90
CA ASN A 36 16.46 -9.90 17.00
C ASN A 36 15.81 -8.53 16.70
N MET A 37 15.71 -7.65 17.69
CA MET A 37 15.26 -6.26 17.48
C MET A 37 16.22 -5.49 16.56
N GLY A 38 17.51 -5.65 16.74
CA GLY A 38 18.54 -5.05 15.87
C GLY A 38 18.45 -5.58 14.43
N SER A 39 18.28 -6.88 14.26
CA SER A 39 18.10 -7.51 12.95
C SER A 39 16.81 -7.04 12.25
N GLY A 40 15.72 -6.93 13.00
CA GLY A 40 14.46 -6.39 12.49
C GLY A 40 14.59 -4.93 12.04
N ALA A 41 15.25 -4.09 12.84
CA ALA A 41 15.52 -2.69 12.48
C ALA A 41 16.42 -2.58 11.23
N SER A 42 17.45 -3.43 11.15
CA SER A 42 18.35 -3.49 9.98
C SER A 42 17.62 -3.96 8.73
N GLY A 43 16.69 -4.91 8.85
CA GLY A 43 15.86 -5.38 7.73
C GLY A 43 14.92 -4.30 7.19
N MET A 44 14.55 -3.30 7.99
CA MET A 44 13.74 -2.16 7.54
C MET A 44 14.55 -1.04 6.88
N PHE A 45 15.88 -1.08 6.96
CA PHE A 45 16.75 -0.02 6.45
C PHE A 45 16.56 0.23 4.95
N GLU A 46 16.49 -0.84 4.16
CA GLU A 46 16.28 -0.75 2.71
C GLU A 46 14.94 -0.07 2.39
N THR A 47 13.86 -0.46 3.07
CA THR A 47 12.54 0.13 2.91
C THR A 47 12.53 1.62 3.25
N ILE A 48 13.21 2.02 4.33
CA ILE A 48 13.33 3.42 4.75
C ILE A 48 14.11 4.21 3.69
N MET A 49 15.24 3.70 3.22
CA MET A 49 16.07 4.36 2.22
C MET A 49 15.33 4.53 0.88
N VAL A 50 14.66 3.48 0.43
CA VAL A 50 13.82 3.54 -0.79
C VAL A 50 12.73 4.61 -0.61
N THR A 51 12.05 4.64 0.51
CA THR A 51 11.00 5.64 0.79
C THR A 51 11.53 7.06 0.74
N ILE A 52 12.71 7.32 1.32
CA ILE A 52 13.35 8.64 1.29
C ILE A 52 13.72 9.04 -0.14
N LEU A 53 14.38 8.14 -0.89
CA LEU A 53 14.80 8.41 -2.26
C LEU A 53 13.60 8.65 -3.19
N VAL A 54 12.58 7.82 -3.08
CA VAL A 54 11.34 7.97 -3.85
C VAL A 54 10.65 9.29 -3.49
N SER A 55 10.59 9.68 -2.22
CA SER A 55 10.03 10.97 -1.80
C SER A 55 10.77 12.15 -2.40
N ALA A 56 12.10 12.09 -2.48
CA ALA A 56 12.92 13.10 -3.13
C ALA A 56 12.65 13.16 -4.65
N MET A 57 12.57 12.00 -5.32
CA MET A 57 12.19 11.91 -6.74
C MET A 57 10.80 12.50 -7.00
N CYS A 58 9.83 12.24 -6.13
CA CYS A 58 8.49 12.83 -6.25
C CYS A 58 8.51 14.34 -6.14
N GLY A 59 9.36 14.89 -5.26
CA GLY A 59 9.59 16.32 -5.17
C GLY A 59 10.06 16.91 -6.51
N LEU A 60 11.02 16.28 -7.15
CA LEU A 60 11.52 16.66 -8.48
C LEU A 60 10.44 16.54 -9.55
N ILE A 61 9.73 15.42 -9.61
CA ILE A 61 8.65 15.19 -10.57
C ILE A 61 7.56 16.27 -10.44
N ARG A 62 7.24 16.66 -9.20
CA ARG A 62 6.28 17.73 -8.91
C ARG A 62 6.79 19.09 -9.42
N GLU A 63 8.05 19.43 -9.14
CA GLU A 63 8.64 20.70 -9.53
C GLU A 63 8.73 20.86 -11.05
N TYR A 64 9.00 19.78 -11.76
CA TYR A 64 9.08 19.78 -13.24
C TYR A 64 7.74 19.51 -13.94
N GLY A 65 6.61 19.63 -13.23
CA GLY A 65 5.28 19.54 -13.83
C GLY A 65 4.85 18.13 -14.24
N GLY A 66 5.53 17.09 -13.74
CA GLY A 66 5.18 15.70 -14.06
C GLY A 66 3.81 15.29 -13.53
N PHE A 67 3.39 15.85 -12.40
CA PHE A 67 2.04 15.59 -11.86
C PHE A 67 0.96 16.24 -12.69
N GLU A 68 1.18 17.46 -13.20
CA GLU A 68 0.26 18.14 -14.12
C GLU A 68 0.13 17.39 -15.43
N ALA A 69 1.22 16.86 -15.96
CA ALA A 69 1.21 16.02 -17.16
C ALA A 69 0.39 14.74 -16.93
N LEU A 70 0.57 14.07 -15.79
CA LEU A 70 -0.17 12.87 -15.41
C LEU A 70 -1.67 13.18 -15.22
N LEU A 71 -2.01 14.28 -14.54
CA LEU A 71 -3.38 14.76 -14.41
C LEU A 71 -4.00 15.06 -15.77
N GLY A 72 -3.26 15.73 -16.65
CA GLY A 72 -3.71 16.01 -18.00
C GLY A 72 -4.01 14.76 -18.82
N PHE A 73 -3.20 13.72 -18.65
CA PHE A 73 -3.44 12.40 -19.26
C PHE A 73 -4.70 11.72 -18.70
N ILE A 74 -4.85 11.71 -17.37
CA ILE A 74 -6.03 11.11 -16.71
C ILE A 74 -7.31 11.86 -17.13
N ARG A 75 -7.31 13.19 -17.20
CA ARG A 75 -8.45 14.00 -17.62
C ARG A 75 -8.90 13.72 -19.06
N ARG A 76 -7.99 13.32 -19.93
CA ARG A 76 -8.33 12.92 -21.31
C ARG A 76 -9.07 11.62 -21.41
N ILE A 77 -8.82 10.69 -20.47
CA ILE A 77 -9.38 9.34 -20.49
C ILE A 77 -10.62 9.24 -19.61
N PHE A 78 -10.57 9.86 -18.43
CA PHE A 78 -11.59 9.72 -17.40
C PHE A 78 -12.42 10.98 -17.26
N HIS A 79 -13.74 10.85 -17.45
CA HIS A 79 -14.69 11.96 -17.39
C HIS A 79 -15.77 11.70 -16.35
N GLY A 80 -16.19 12.76 -15.67
CA GLY A 80 -17.22 12.71 -14.65
C GLY A 80 -16.80 12.01 -13.37
N ASN A 81 -17.68 11.96 -12.37
CA ASN A 81 -17.39 11.46 -11.02
C ASN A 81 -16.90 10.01 -11.00
N LYS A 82 -17.60 9.09 -11.72
CA LYS A 82 -17.19 7.68 -11.78
C LYS A 82 -15.86 7.49 -12.49
N GLY A 83 -15.61 8.24 -13.56
CA GLY A 83 -14.34 8.25 -14.26
C GLY A 83 -13.22 8.76 -13.37
N GLY A 84 -13.45 9.84 -12.62
CA GLY A 84 -12.49 10.36 -11.65
C GLY A 84 -12.13 9.34 -10.56
N GLN A 85 -13.09 8.58 -10.07
CA GLN A 85 -12.86 7.49 -9.10
C GLN A 85 -11.97 6.39 -9.67
N LEU A 86 -12.22 5.94 -10.89
CA LEU A 86 -11.35 4.99 -11.59
C LEU A 86 -9.97 5.56 -11.85
N GLY A 87 -9.90 6.85 -12.22
CA GLY A 87 -8.65 7.57 -12.43
C GLY A 87 -7.78 7.60 -11.17
N ILE A 88 -8.37 7.85 -10.00
CA ILE A 88 -7.67 7.80 -8.70
C ILE A 88 -7.13 6.38 -8.44
N GLY A 89 -7.96 5.37 -8.68
CA GLY A 89 -7.56 3.96 -8.49
C GLY A 89 -6.40 3.56 -9.41
N LEU A 90 -6.46 3.92 -10.69
CA LEU A 90 -5.38 3.63 -11.64
C LEU A 90 -4.11 4.45 -11.36
N LEU A 91 -4.26 5.68 -10.89
CA LEU A 91 -3.15 6.53 -10.49
C LEU A 91 -2.33 5.86 -9.38
N VAL A 92 -2.99 5.48 -8.27
CA VAL A 92 -2.29 4.85 -7.16
C VAL A 92 -1.74 3.48 -7.55
N GLY A 93 -2.43 2.74 -8.40
CA GLY A 93 -1.94 1.47 -8.95
C GLY A 93 -0.67 1.63 -9.78
N ALA A 94 -0.61 2.66 -10.63
CA ALA A 94 0.60 2.98 -11.39
C ALA A 94 1.78 3.36 -10.49
N MET A 95 1.51 4.14 -9.42
CA MET A 95 2.51 4.48 -8.42
C MET A 95 2.99 3.25 -7.64
N ASP A 96 2.08 2.34 -7.33
CA ASP A 96 2.39 1.10 -6.63
C ASP A 96 3.25 0.16 -7.49
N ILE A 97 2.95 0.02 -8.77
CA ILE A 97 3.79 -0.70 -9.73
C ILE A 97 5.20 -0.08 -9.76
N ALA A 98 5.31 1.25 -9.77
CA ALA A 98 6.60 1.93 -9.84
C ALA A 98 7.43 1.79 -8.56
N THR A 99 6.79 1.73 -7.39
CA THR A 99 7.47 1.77 -6.08
C THR A 99 7.51 0.42 -5.36
N ALA A 100 6.68 -0.54 -5.80
CA ALA A 100 6.42 -1.81 -5.11
C ALA A 100 6.07 -1.65 -3.61
N ASN A 101 5.50 -0.49 -3.24
CA ASN A 101 5.18 -0.13 -1.87
C ASN A 101 3.91 0.73 -1.81
N ASN A 102 2.84 0.16 -1.26
CA ASN A 102 1.53 0.83 -1.20
C ASN A 102 1.54 2.12 -0.38
N THR A 103 2.29 2.17 0.71
CA THR A 103 2.39 3.39 1.55
C THR A 103 3.01 4.53 0.76
N VAL A 104 4.10 4.26 0.04
CA VAL A 104 4.77 5.24 -0.83
C VAL A 104 3.84 5.64 -1.97
N ALA A 105 3.19 4.68 -2.61
CA ALA A 105 2.24 4.93 -3.69
C ALA A 105 1.09 5.86 -3.25
N ILE A 106 0.51 5.63 -2.07
CA ILE A 106 -0.55 6.48 -1.51
C ILE A 106 -0.04 7.89 -1.22
N VAL A 107 1.15 8.01 -0.63
CA VAL A 107 1.76 9.32 -0.33
C VAL A 107 2.01 10.11 -1.61
N MET A 108 2.48 9.44 -2.67
CA MET A 108 2.72 10.06 -3.98
C MET A 108 1.42 10.44 -4.70
N ALA A 109 0.45 9.54 -4.73
CA ALA A 109 -0.83 9.76 -5.40
C ALA A 109 -1.74 10.75 -4.64
N GLY A 110 -1.57 10.88 -3.32
CA GLY A 110 -2.46 11.65 -2.45
C GLY A 110 -2.72 13.08 -2.90
N PRO A 111 -1.69 13.92 -3.16
CA PRO A 111 -1.88 15.29 -3.62
C PRO A 111 -2.67 15.38 -4.94
N ILE A 112 -2.39 14.49 -5.87
CA ILE A 112 -3.06 14.41 -7.18
C ILE A 112 -4.52 13.95 -7.01
N ALA A 113 -4.72 12.89 -6.22
CA ALA A 113 -6.05 12.37 -5.91
C ALA A 113 -6.93 13.42 -5.20
N LYS A 114 -6.35 14.24 -4.32
CA LYS A 114 -7.06 15.36 -3.70
C LYS A 114 -7.54 16.37 -4.75
N GLN A 115 -6.68 16.78 -5.65
CA GLN A 115 -7.04 17.72 -6.73
C GLN A 115 -8.12 17.12 -7.65
N MET A 116 -7.99 15.84 -8.02
CA MET A 116 -9.01 15.11 -8.79
C MET A 116 -10.34 15.04 -8.04
N SER A 117 -10.30 14.82 -6.73
CA SER A 117 -11.51 14.74 -5.90
C SER A 117 -12.28 16.05 -5.90
N GLU A 118 -11.60 17.18 -5.78
CA GLU A 118 -12.19 18.52 -5.86
C GLU A 118 -12.80 18.78 -7.24
N GLU A 119 -12.10 18.38 -8.31
CA GLU A 119 -12.54 18.60 -9.69
C GLU A 119 -13.76 17.72 -10.08
N TYR A 120 -13.75 16.46 -9.68
CA TYR A 120 -14.80 15.51 -10.05
C TYR A 120 -15.93 15.38 -9.02
N GLY A 121 -15.90 16.19 -7.95
CA GLY A 121 -16.91 16.18 -6.90
C GLY A 121 -16.92 14.87 -6.09
N ILE A 122 -15.74 14.30 -5.85
CA ILE A 122 -15.56 13.09 -5.06
C ILE A 122 -15.28 13.49 -3.61
N THR A 123 -15.94 12.86 -2.63
CA THR A 123 -15.69 13.16 -1.21
C THR A 123 -14.28 12.69 -0.79
N GLY A 124 -13.64 13.44 0.10
CA GLY A 124 -12.30 13.09 0.59
C GLY A 124 -12.23 11.70 1.23
N LYS A 125 -13.29 11.28 1.91
CA LYS A 125 -13.39 9.92 2.47
C LYS A 125 -13.36 8.85 1.39
N LYS A 126 -14.09 9.07 0.30
CA LYS A 126 -14.14 8.13 -0.83
C LYS A 126 -12.82 8.10 -1.57
N SER A 127 -12.20 9.25 -1.78
CA SER A 127 -10.87 9.35 -2.37
C SER A 127 -9.81 8.59 -1.56
N ALA A 128 -9.79 8.77 -0.24
CA ALA A 128 -8.89 8.04 0.65
C ALA A 128 -9.15 6.52 0.61
N SER A 129 -10.42 6.11 0.61
CA SER A 129 -10.78 4.69 0.48
C SER A 129 -10.34 4.10 -0.87
N LEU A 130 -10.47 4.85 -1.98
CA LEU A 130 -10.02 4.41 -3.28
C LEU A 130 -8.49 4.26 -3.35
N LEU A 131 -7.76 5.22 -2.80
CA LEU A 131 -6.30 5.15 -2.70
C LEU A 131 -5.85 3.89 -1.96
N ASP A 132 -6.42 3.67 -0.77
CA ASP A 132 -6.09 2.52 0.07
C ASP A 132 -6.47 1.19 -0.61
N THR A 133 -7.71 1.08 -1.09
CA THR A 133 -8.22 -0.16 -1.69
C THR A 133 -7.46 -0.54 -2.97
N PHE A 134 -7.26 0.41 -3.88
CA PHE A 134 -6.56 0.10 -5.13
C PHE A 134 -5.06 -0.14 -4.91
N SER A 135 -4.41 0.56 -3.99
CA SER A 135 -3.02 0.23 -3.65
C SER A 135 -2.90 -1.20 -3.10
N CYS A 136 -3.81 -1.63 -2.22
CA CYS A 136 -3.81 -3.01 -1.74
C CYS A 136 -4.04 -4.04 -2.86
N ILE A 137 -4.88 -3.73 -3.85
CA ILE A 137 -5.12 -4.61 -5.01
C ILE A 137 -3.82 -4.77 -5.81
N PHE A 138 -3.21 -3.67 -6.20
CA PHE A 138 -2.00 -3.69 -7.02
C PHE A 138 -0.83 -4.31 -6.26
N GLN A 139 -0.59 -3.89 -5.01
CA GLN A 139 0.46 -4.43 -4.15
C GLN A 139 0.33 -5.95 -3.95
N GLY A 140 -0.91 -6.46 -3.84
CA GLY A 140 -1.16 -7.88 -3.71
C GLY A 140 -0.80 -8.70 -4.95
N ILE A 141 -0.85 -8.10 -6.14
CA ILE A 141 -0.65 -8.80 -7.43
C ILE A 141 0.77 -8.61 -7.98
N ILE A 142 1.47 -7.55 -7.58
CA ILE A 142 2.82 -7.23 -8.08
C ILE A 142 3.79 -8.39 -7.79
N PRO A 143 4.42 -8.99 -8.84
CA PRO A 143 5.25 -10.19 -8.66
C PRO A 143 6.56 -9.94 -7.89
N TYR A 144 7.00 -8.71 -7.80
CA TYR A 144 8.20 -8.25 -7.07
C TYR A 144 7.86 -7.47 -5.80
N GLY A 145 6.59 -7.44 -5.40
CA GLY A 145 6.16 -6.81 -4.15
C GLY A 145 6.57 -7.63 -2.92
N ALA A 146 6.74 -6.94 -1.78
CA ALA A 146 7.20 -7.57 -0.55
C ALA A 146 6.33 -8.75 -0.11
N GLN A 147 5.00 -8.65 -0.24
CA GLN A 147 4.08 -9.72 0.11
C GLN A 147 4.29 -10.98 -0.74
N MET A 148 4.52 -10.80 -2.05
CA MET A 148 4.77 -11.90 -2.97
C MET A 148 6.11 -12.59 -2.67
N LEU A 149 7.15 -11.79 -2.44
CA LEU A 149 8.47 -12.32 -2.09
C LEU A 149 8.44 -13.09 -0.76
N LEU A 150 7.71 -12.59 0.24
CA LEU A 150 7.49 -13.30 1.50
C LEU A 150 6.76 -14.63 1.30
N ALA A 151 5.72 -14.65 0.46
CA ALA A 151 4.98 -15.89 0.16
C ALA A 151 5.88 -16.92 -0.53
N ILE A 152 6.71 -16.50 -1.48
CA ILE A 152 7.68 -17.36 -2.17
C ILE A 152 8.72 -17.90 -1.18
N SER A 153 9.27 -17.03 -0.32
CA SER A 153 10.24 -17.45 0.70
C SER A 153 9.65 -18.45 1.68
N ALA A 154 8.43 -18.21 2.16
CA ALA A 154 7.74 -19.13 3.05
C ALA A 154 7.46 -20.50 2.40
N ALA A 155 7.11 -20.53 1.11
CA ALA A 155 6.95 -21.77 0.36
C ALA A 155 8.29 -22.53 0.24
N ALA A 156 9.38 -21.80 -0.03
CA ALA A 156 10.72 -22.40 -0.12
C ALA A 156 11.19 -23.02 1.21
N GLU A 157 10.86 -22.43 2.35
CA GLU A 157 11.12 -23.02 3.68
C GLU A 157 10.39 -24.35 3.89
N LEU A 158 9.24 -24.55 3.23
CA LEU A 158 8.48 -25.79 3.24
C LEU A 158 8.94 -26.79 2.17
N GLY A 159 9.99 -26.48 1.42
CA GLY A 159 10.53 -27.34 0.36
C GLY A 159 9.85 -27.17 -1.00
N GLU A 160 8.95 -26.19 -1.16
CA GLU A 160 8.23 -25.92 -2.39
C GLU A 160 8.85 -24.72 -3.14
N THR A 161 9.18 -24.92 -4.42
CA THR A 161 9.70 -23.86 -5.27
C THR A 161 8.56 -23.26 -6.10
N LEU A 162 7.99 -22.15 -5.63
CA LEU A 162 6.92 -21.43 -6.32
C LEU A 162 7.45 -20.15 -6.95
N THR A 163 6.88 -19.80 -8.11
CA THR A 163 7.10 -18.51 -8.75
C THR A 163 5.89 -17.60 -8.53
N ALA A 164 6.09 -16.28 -8.60
CA ALA A 164 5.00 -15.32 -8.48
C ALA A 164 3.84 -15.62 -9.47
N PHE A 165 4.16 -16.00 -10.70
CA PHE A 165 3.15 -16.28 -11.73
C PHE A 165 2.33 -17.54 -11.45
N GLN A 166 2.83 -18.47 -10.64
CA GLN A 166 2.08 -19.63 -10.16
C GLN A 166 1.14 -19.26 -9.00
N ILE A 167 1.50 -18.27 -8.19
CA ILE A 167 0.71 -17.81 -7.05
C ILE A 167 -0.40 -16.85 -7.48
N ILE A 168 -0.12 -15.92 -8.42
CA ILE A 168 -1.05 -14.88 -8.86
C ILE A 168 -2.46 -15.41 -9.18
N PRO A 169 -2.67 -16.51 -9.94
CA PRO A 169 -4.01 -17.00 -10.26
C PRO A 169 -4.86 -17.38 -9.03
N PHE A 170 -4.23 -17.66 -7.90
CA PHE A 170 -4.89 -18.09 -6.66
C PHE A 170 -5.07 -16.96 -5.64
N LEU A 171 -4.76 -15.73 -5.99
CA LEU A 171 -4.94 -14.54 -5.16
C LEU A 171 -6.40 -14.06 -5.17
N PHE A 172 -7.30 -14.84 -4.58
CA PHE A 172 -8.73 -14.53 -4.58
C PHE A 172 -9.04 -13.19 -3.91
N TYR A 173 -8.32 -12.81 -2.86
CA TYR A 173 -8.58 -11.57 -2.13
C TYR A 173 -8.42 -10.31 -2.98
N PRO A 174 -7.30 -10.05 -3.67
CA PRO A 174 -7.17 -8.89 -4.56
C PRO A 174 -8.21 -8.85 -5.68
N TYR A 175 -8.56 -10.00 -6.26
CA TYR A 175 -9.56 -10.06 -7.32
C TYR A 175 -10.97 -9.75 -6.81
N LEU A 176 -11.36 -10.32 -5.67
CA LEU A 176 -12.65 -10.02 -5.04
C LEU A 176 -12.72 -8.56 -4.60
N LEU A 177 -11.61 -8.01 -4.09
CA LEU A 177 -11.51 -6.62 -3.71
C LEU A 177 -11.66 -5.70 -4.93
N LEU A 178 -11.06 -6.05 -6.07
CA LEU A 178 -11.23 -5.33 -7.33
C LEU A 178 -12.69 -5.33 -7.79
N ILE A 179 -13.33 -6.50 -7.81
CA ILE A 179 -14.74 -6.64 -8.19
C ILE A 179 -15.62 -5.80 -7.26
N SER A 180 -15.43 -5.91 -5.95
CA SER A 180 -16.16 -5.14 -4.94
C SER A 180 -15.97 -3.64 -5.14
N SER A 181 -14.76 -3.19 -5.42
CA SER A 181 -14.46 -1.77 -5.65
C SER A 181 -15.13 -1.24 -6.91
N LEU A 182 -15.15 -2.02 -7.98
CA LEU A 182 -15.85 -1.65 -9.22
C LEU A 182 -17.37 -1.58 -8.98
N VAL A 183 -17.94 -2.57 -8.30
CA VAL A 183 -19.35 -2.56 -7.89
C VAL A 183 -19.67 -1.30 -7.06
N PHE A 184 -18.80 -0.95 -6.12
CA PHE A 184 -18.97 0.23 -5.28
C PHE A 184 -18.91 1.53 -6.08
N ILE A 185 -18.00 1.65 -7.05
CA ILE A 185 -17.87 2.84 -7.92
C ILE A 185 -19.12 2.99 -8.81
N PHE A 186 -19.61 1.89 -9.40
CA PHE A 186 -20.66 1.96 -10.40
C PHE A 186 -22.07 1.90 -9.84
N LEU A 187 -22.30 1.18 -8.75
CA LEU A 187 -23.64 0.91 -8.20
C LEU A 187 -23.97 1.75 -6.96
N VAL A 188 -22.99 2.20 -6.18
CA VAL A 188 -23.27 2.99 -4.97
C VAL A 188 -23.21 4.47 -5.30
N PRO A 189 -24.35 5.19 -5.27
CA PRO A 189 -24.37 6.63 -5.50
C PRO A 189 -23.63 7.35 -4.36
N GLU A 190 -22.89 8.38 -4.72
CA GLU A 190 -22.25 9.24 -3.73
C GLU A 190 -23.29 10.07 -3.00
N LYS A 191 -23.47 9.84 -1.70
CA LYS A 191 -24.29 10.72 -0.86
C LYS A 191 -23.49 12.02 -0.67
N LYS A 192 -24.05 13.11 -1.17
CA LYS A 192 -23.54 14.47 -0.91
C LYS A 192 -23.54 14.80 0.58
#